data_2cf30a2b226dc363ba2798f7334c133b
#
_entry.id   2cf30a2b226dc363ba2798f7334c133b
#
_cell.length_a   1.000
_cell.length_b   1.000
_cell.length_c   1.000
_cell.angle_alpha   90.00
_cell.angle_beta   90.00
_cell.angle_gamma   90.00
#
_symmetry.space_group_name_H-M   'P 1'
#
loop_
_entity.id
_entity.type
_entity.pdbx_description
1 polymer ?
#
loop_
_entity_poly.entity_id
_entity_poly.type
_entity_poly.pdbx_seq_one_letter_code
_entity_poly.pdbx_strand_id
1 'polypeptide(L)'
;MKLFILPFLVFCVVSNLSATTISGIVFNDTNGNGLRDKSEVGMKGVVISDQVNVVQTDVNGFYQIPATKGFGFVFISLPQGFKSSRSFYHKIDLGSNNAQVDFPLVKTSTHAQFTFIHASDTHISDNSLDRMQKFKAVVDSVRPDFVLVTGDLVKDALRVPEKEATSLYELYKTETLKFSVPIWNVPGNHEIFGIERELSKVSAQHPLYGRKMYRSYLGPDYYSFNYGGIHFIALNSLDFDDMWYYGSIDSVQRGWLKKDLAALPPTTPVITFQHVPFLSGGLSISGYTETGPGRTLEREKGQLKFRHVVSNAHEVITILRTHPFPLSLAGHHHSRQKFFLETEGQQTRFEQTAAVVGPVVNEGALKMPSGVVVYQVKDGEIDEGVFVPIK
;
A
#
# COMPACT_ATOMS: atom_id res chain seq x y z
N MET A 1 53.84 -48.42 -30.22
CA MET A 1 53.19 -47.09 -30.12
C MET A 1 52.37 -47.06 -28.89
N LYS A 2 52.92 -46.48 -27.80
CA LYS A 2 52.22 -46.41 -26.47
C LYS A 2 51.44 -45.10 -26.41
N LEU A 3 50.10 -45.21 -26.30
CA LEU A 3 49.21 -44.08 -26.17
C LEU A 3 49.22 -43.63 -24.68
N PHE A 4 49.69 -42.40 -24.44
CA PHE A 4 49.59 -41.79 -23.11
C PHE A 4 48.22 -41.04 -23.07
N ILE A 5 47.31 -41.50 -22.18
CA ILE A 5 46.08 -40.83 -21.85
C ILE A 5 46.39 -39.93 -20.65
N LEU A 6 46.33 -38.62 -20.87
CA LEU A 6 46.45 -37.59 -19.85
C LEU A 6 45.06 -37.43 -19.16
N PRO A 7 44.92 -37.54 -17.85
CA PRO A 7 43.61 -37.26 -17.22
C PRO A 7 43.37 -35.76 -17.16
N PHE A 8 42.26 -35.31 -17.75
CA PHE A 8 41.76 -33.95 -17.64
C PHE A 8 41.07 -33.80 -16.25
N LEU A 9 41.74 -33.11 -15.34
CA LEU A 9 41.12 -32.73 -14.04
C LEU A 9 40.19 -31.56 -14.30
N VAL A 10 38.86 -31.78 -14.27
CA VAL A 10 37.86 -30.73 -14.27
C VAL A 10 37.79 -30.14 -12.87
N PHE A 11 38.34 -28.96 -12.68
CA PHE A 11 38.13 -28.17 -11.46
C PHE A 11 36.72 -27.57 -11.52
N CYS A 12 35.75 -28.18 -10.80
CA CYS A 12 34.49 -27.55 -10.51
C CYS A 12 34.73 -26.40 -9.50
N VAL A 13 34.81 -25.17 -10.00
CA VAL A 13 34.73 -23.97 -9.15
C VAL A 13 33.27 -23.86 -8.67
N VAL A 14 33.03 -24.37 -7.47
CA VAL A 14 31.78 -24.08 -6.76
C VAL A 14 31.87 -22.62 -6.30
N SER A 15 31.36 -21.71 -7.11
CA SER A 15 31.10 -20.35 -6.67
C SER A 15 30.02 -20.43 -5.57
N ASN A 16 30.41 -20.26 -4.32
CA ASN A 16 29.50 -19.97 -3.24
C ASN A 16 28.80 -18.64 -3.57
N LEU A 17 27.64 -18.70 -4.20
CA LEU A 17 26.71 -17.59 -4.20
C LEU A 17 26.28 -17.37 -2.76
N SER A 18 26.98 -16.47 -2.08
CA SER A 18 26.55 -15.99 -0.76
C SER A 18 25.17 -15.37 -0.96
N ALA A 19 24.13 -16.01 -0.45
CA ALA A 19 22.79 -15.44 -0.51
C ALA A 19 22.82 -14.11 0.24
N THR A 20 22.46 -13.03 -0.44
CA THR A 20 22.32 -11.70 0.15
C THR A 20 21.29 -11.80 1.29
N THR A 21 21.60 -11.32 2.46
CA THR A 21 20.68 -11.33 3.61
C THR A 21 20.44 -9.91 4.09
N ILE A 22 19.19 -9.62 4.44
CA ILE A 22 18.82 -8.40 5.17
C ILE A 22 18.62 -8.80 6.62
N SER A 23 19.34 -8.17 7.53
CA SER A 23 19.21 -8.46 8.96
C SER A 23 19.22 -7.17 9.77
N GLY A 24 18.78 -7.23 11.01
CA GLY A 24 18.79 -6.08 11.89
C GLY A 24 18.12 -6.38 13.22
N ILE A 25 17.95 -5.35 14.02
CA ILE A 25 17.33 -5.43 15.33
C ILE A 25 16.17 -4.43 15.40
N VAL A 26 15.04 -4.89 15.89
CA VAL A 26 13.96 -4.02 16.35
C VAL A 26 14.13 -3.82 17.84
N PHE A 27 14.17 -2.57 18.28
CA PHE A 27 14.43 -2.25 19.68
C PHE A 27 13.53 -1.12 20.19
N ASN A 28 13.32 -1.09 21.51
CA ASN A 28 12.59 -0.03 22.18
C ASN A 28 13.54 1.17 22.38
N ASP A 29 13.39 2.17 21.52
CA ASP A 29 14.14 3.43 21.55
C ASP A 29 13.52 4.34 22.62
N THR A 30 14.05 4.24 23.84
CA THR A 30 13.46 4.87 25.02
C THR A 30 13.68 6.37 25.08
N ASN A 31 14.75 6.87 24.45
CA ASN A 31 15.09 8.29 24.41
C ASN A 31 14.73 8.97 23.08
N GLY A 32 14.28 8.20 22.08
CA GLY A 32 13.81 8.71 20.78
C GLY A 32 14.93 9.21 19.85
N ASN A 33 16.19 8.82 20.10
CA ASN A 33 17.33 9.29 19.31
C ASN A 33 17.53 8.50 17.99
N GLY A 34 16.84 7.37 17.84
CA GLY A 34 16.92 6.49 16.67
C GLY A 34 18.20 5.66 16.58
N LEU A 35 19.01 5.60 17.66
CA LEU A 35 20.21 4.81 17.78
C LEU A 35 20.07 3.82 18.95
N ARG A 36 20.57 2.60 18.79
CA ARG A 36 20.45 1.60 19.84
C ARG A 36 21.50 1.85 20.93
N ASP A 37 21.06 2.24 22.10
CA ASP A 37 21.89 2.38 23.29
C ASP A 37 22.03 1.05 24.05
N LYS A 38 23.06 0.93 24.91
CA LYS A 38 23.34 -0.32 25.68
C LYS A 38 22.19 -0.77 26.58
N SER A 39 21.37 0.16 27.06
CA SER A 39 20.22 -0.10 27.93
C SER A 39 18.94 -0.44 27.16
N GLU A 40 18.93 -0.28 25.84
CA GLU A 40 17.75 -0.50 25.02
C GLU A 40 17.60 -1.94 24.59
N VAL A 41 16.46 -2.50 24.93
CA VAL A 41 16.16 -3.92 24.74
C VAL A 41 15.54 -4.19 23.36
N GLY A 42 15.90 -5.32 22.79
CA GLY A 42 15.26 -5.81 21.57
C GLY A 42 13.81 -6.21 21.82
N MET A 43 13.00 -6.11 20.77
CA MET A 43 11.57 -6.40 20.82
C MET A 43 11.25 -7.71 20.09
N LYS A 44 10.73 -8.70 20.83
CA LYS A 44 10.33 -10.00 20.29
C LYS A 44 8.99 -9.94 19.54
N GLY A 45 8.86 -10.75 18.48
CA GLY A 45 7.57 -11.00 17.80
C GLY A 45 7.12 -9.88 16.90
N VAL A 46 7.99 -8.92 16.59
CA VAL A 46 7.68 -7.84 15.65
C VAL A 46 7.81 -8.35 14.21
N VAL A 47 6.81 -8.07 13.40
CA VAL A 47 6.74 -8.53 12.00
C VAL A 47 7.55 -7.61 11.09
N ILE A 48 8.44 -8.21 10.30
CA ILE A 48 9.29 -7.55 9.30
C ILE A 48 9.06 -8.19 7.94
N SER A 49 9.05 -7.39 6.89
CA SER A 49 8.82 -7.87 5.52
C SER A 49 9.65 -7.12 4.49
N ASP A 50 9.95 -7.80 3.38
CA ASP A 50 10.52 -7.26 2.14
C ASP A 50 9.50 -7.23 0.98
N GLN A 51 8.20 -7.31 1.30
CA GLN A 51 7.07 -7.47 0.37
C GLN A 51 6.93 -8.88 -0.26
N VAL A 52 7.84 -9.80 0.02
CA VAL A 52 7.79 -11.21 -0.45
C VAL A 52 7.84 -12.16 0.73
N ASN A 53 8.76 -11.91 1.65
CA ASN A 53 8.93 -12.66 2.87
C ASN A 53 8.35 -11.89 4.05
N VAL A 54 7.89 -12.64 5.04
CA VAL A 54 7.44 -12.13 6.34
C VAL A 54 8.13 -12.96 7.42
N VAL A 55 8.82 -12.29 8.32
CA VAL A 55 9.51 -12.91 9.46
C VAL A 55 9.14 -12.19 10.76
N GLN A 56 9.37 -12.83 11.88
CA GLN A 56 9.21 -12.22 13.20
C GLN A 56 10.57 -12.15 13.92
N THR A 57 10.77 -11.08 14.69
CA THR A 57 11.95 -10.92 15.52
C THR A 57 12.02 -11.97 16.63
N ASP A 58 13.22 -12.41 16.97
CA ASP A 58 13.51 -13.30 18.09
C ASP A 58 13.42 -12.58 19.46
N VAL A 59 13.80 -13.28 20.54
CA VAL A 59 13.78 -12.75 21.91
C VAL A 59 14.72 -11.56 22.14
N ASN A 60 15.70 -11.37 21.28
CA ASN A 60 16.65 -10.26 21.32
C ASN A 60 16.28 -9.13 20.33
N GLY A 61 15.13 -9.25 19.66
CA GLY A 61 14.69 -8.32 18.62
C GLY A 61 15.39 -8.52 17.28
N PHE A 62 16.21 -9.56 17.12
CA PHE A 62 16.93 -9.83 15.88
C PHE A 62 15.99 -10.45 14.82
N TYR A 63 16.16 -10.04 13.57
CA TYR A 63 15.52 -10.64 12.41
C TYR A 63 16.51 -10.87 11.27
N GLN A 64 16.19 -11.80 10.40
CA GLN A 64 16.92 -12.05 9.16
C GLN A 64 15.95 -12.46 8.06
N ILE A 65 16.00 -11.76 6.92
CA ILE A 65 15.23 -12.05 5.71
C ILE A 65 16.21 -12.53 4.64
N PRO A 66 15.98 -13.70 4.00
CA PRO A 66 16.76 -14.07 2.84
C PRO A 66 16.53 -13.03 1.75
N ALA A 67 17.62 -12.48 1.19
CA ALA A 67 17.50 -11.55 0.10
C ALA A 67 16.95 -12.29 -1.12
N THR A 68 15.68 -12.13 -1.31
CA THR A 68 15.04 -12.47 -2.55
C THR A 68 15.13 -11.27 -3.49
N LYS A 69 14.75 -11.47 -4.75
CA LYS A 69 14.55 -10.39 -5.72
C LYS A 69 13.38 -9.50 -5.30
N GLY A 70 13.42 -8.99 -4.06
CA GLY A 70 12.41 -8.09 -3.52
C GLY A 70 12.33 -6.78 -4.31
N PHE A 71 11.45 -5.91 -3.88
CA PHE A 71 11.25 -4.62 -4.54
C PHE A 71 12.16 -3.50 -4.01
N GLY A 72 13.23 -3.86 -3.28
CA GLY A 72 14.21 -2.93 -2.75
C GLY A 72 13.78 -2.25 -1.45
N PHE A 73 12.95 -2.91 -0.65
CA PHE A 73 12.51 -2.43 0.66
C PHE A 73 12.63 -3.50 1.73
N VAL A 74 12.80 -3.03 2.95
CA VAL A 74 12.43 -3.75 4.17
C VAL A 74 11.56 -2.83 5.02
N PHE A 75 10.48 -3.32 5.55
CA PHE A 75 9.57 -2.55 6.39
C PHE A 75 9.12 -3.34 7.61
N ILE A 76 8.70 -2.61 8.62
CA ILE A 76 8.13 -3.13 9.84
C ILE A 76 6.60 -2.97 9.81
N SER A 77 5.86 -4.06 10.09
CA SER A 77 4.45 -3.95 10.46
C SER A 77 4.39 -3.39 11.88
N LEU A 78 4.18 -2.07 12.00
CA LEU A 78 4.27 -1.36 13.28
C LEU A 78 3.41 -2.07 14.35
N PRO A 79 3.99 -2.50 15.47
CA PRO A 79 3.25 -3.14 16.53
C PRO A 79 2.38 -2.11 17.28
N GLN A 80 1.26 -2.59 17.84
CA GLN A 80 0.38 -1.74 18.65
C GLN A 80 1.13 -1.09 19.81
N GLY A 81 0.87 0.20 20.03
CA GLY A 81 1.48 0.98 21.12
C GLY A 81 2.89 1.45 20.84
N PHE A 82 3.32 1.40 19.59
CA PHE A 82 4.61 1.91 19.17
C PHE A 82 4.50 2.74 17.89
N LYS A 83 5.41 3.68 17.74
CA LYS A 83 5.66 4.40 16.49
C LYS A 83 7.14 4.28 16.14
N SER A 84 7.47 4.34 14.87
CA SER A 84 8.87 4.46 14.47
C SER A 84 9.38 5.87 14.79
N SER A 85 10.57 6.00 15.36
CA SER A 85 11.23 7.30 15.52
C SER A 85 11.80 7.85 14.21
N ARG A 86 11.83 7.03 13.15
CA ARG A 86 12.30 7.39 11.81
C ARG A 86 11.23 7.07 10.76
N SER A 87 11.45 6.07 9.94
CA SER A 87 10.51 5.57 8.94
C SER A 87 10.11 4.14 9.27
N PHE A 88 8.89 3.72 8.89
CA PHE A 88 8.47 2.32 9.00
C PHE A 88 9.12 1.42 7.95
N TYR A 89 9.83 1.98 6.96
CA TYR A 89 10.54 1.23 5.92
C TYR A 89 11.91 1.84 5.63
N HIS A 90 12.78 1.02 5.07
CA HIS A 90 14.08 1.42 4.53
C HIS A 90 14.24 0.91 3.10
N LYS A 91 14.85 1.71 2.24
CA LYS A 91 15.30 1.26 0.92
C LYS A 91 16.56 0.43 1.05
N ILE A 92 16.62 -0.66 0.29
CA ILE A 92 17.75 -1.59 0.26
C ILE A 92 18.38 -1.56 -1.12
N ASP A 93 19.70 -1.40 -1.15
CA ASP A 93 20.47 -1.60 -2.36
C ASP A 93 20.57 -3.12 -2.64
N LEU A 94 19.84 -3.58 -3.64
CA LEU A 94 19.84 -4.99 -4.08
C LEU A 94 21.18 -5.44 -4.70
N GLY A 95 22.09 -4.50 -4.97
CA GLY A 95 23.47 -4.79 -5.40
C GLY A 95 24.43 -5.09 -4.26
N SER A 96 24.07 -4.78 -3.01
CA SER A 96 24.90 -5.05 -1.84
C SER A 96 24.70 -6.48 -1.32
N ASN A 97 25.79 -7.14 -0.93
CA ASN A 97 25.75 -8.54 -0.49
C ASN A 97 25.11 -8.75 0.90
N ASN A 98 25.08 -7.73 1.77
CA ASN A 98 24.40 -7.75 3.07
C ASN A 98 23.92 -6.35 3.41
N ALA A 99 22.70 -6.23 3.89
CA ALA A 99 22.17 -4.99 4.44
C ALA A 99 21.83 -5.18 5.91
N GLN A 100 22.30 -4.28 6.77
CA GLN A 100 21.86 -4.20 8.15
C GLN A 100 20.89 -3.02 8.31
N VAL A 101 19.71 -3.30 8.83
CA VAL A 101 18.64 -2.32 9.01
C VAL A 101 18.03 -2.51 10.39
N ASP A 102 18.22 -1.54 11.25
CA ASP A 102 17.61 -1.53 12.57
C ASP A 102 16.35 -0.66 12.58
N PHE A 103 15.34 -1.09 13.36
CA PHE A 103 14.09 -0.35 13.52
C PHE A 103 13.95 0.14 14.97
N PRO A 104 14.19 1.45 15.21
CA PRO A 104 13.94 2.07 16.50
C PRO A 104 12.44 2.35 16.68
N LEU A 105 11.86 1.85 17.76
CA LEU A 105 10.45 2.02 18.09
C LEU A 105 10.29 2.75 19.42
N VAL A 106 9.53 3.83 19.41
CA VAL A 106 9.18 4.61 20.59
C VAL A 106 7.79 4.20 21.06
N LYS A 107 7.67 3.90 22.35
CA LYS A 107 6.38 3.56 22.96
C LYS A 107 5.43 4.74 22.91
N THR A 108 4.19 4.47 22.53
CA THR A 108 3.08 5.42 22.52
C THR A 108 1.95 4.92 23.41
N SER A 109 0.99 5.79 23.74
CA SER A 109 -0.25 5.36 24.37
C SER A 109 -1.03 4.44 23.42
N THR A 110 -1.57 3.37 23.98
CA THR A 110 -2.54 2.52 23.28
C THR A 110 -3.93 3.03 23.59
N HIS A 111 -4.71 3.33 22.58
CA HIS A 111 -6.10 3.76 22.75
C HIS A 111 -7.01 2.63 22.25
N ALA A 112 -7.90 2.15 23.12
CA ALA A 112 -9.01 1.26 22.72
C ALA A 112 -10.09 2.02 21.93
N GLN A 113 -10.03 3.35 21.98
CA GLN A 113 -10.89 4.24 21.21
C GLN A 113 -9.99 5.17 20.41
N PHE A 114 -10.23 5.24 19.09
CA PHE A 114 -9.47 6.09 18.20
C PHE A 114 -10.33 6.53 17.01
N THR A 115 -9.87 7.55 16.32
CA THR A 115 -10.51 8.09 15.12
C THR A 115 -9.55 8.04 13.96
N PHE A 116 -10.01 7.62 12.80
CA PHE A 116 -9.25 7.75 11.58
C PHE A 116 -10.08 8.36 10.44
N ILE A 117 -9.39 8.98 9.50
CA ILE A 117 -10.01 9.53 8.29
C ILE A 117 -9.67 8.64 7.11
N HIS A 118 -10.69 8.32 6.31
CA HIS A 118 -10.54 7.74 4.99
C HIS A 118 -10.73 8.83 3.93
N ALA A 119 -9.68 9.10 3.18
CA ALA A 119 -9.62 10.00 2.04
C ALA A 119 -9.18 9.24 0.78
N SER A 120 -9.43 9.81 -0.39
CA SER A 120 -9.01 9.24 -1.67
C SER A 120 -8.93 10.31 -2.74
N ASP A 121 -8.26 10.00 -3.85
CA ASP A 121 -8.34 10.76 -5.09
C ASP A 121 -8.02 12.26 -4.85
N THR A 122 -6.82 12.51 -4.30
CA THR A 122 -6.34 13.88 -4.06
C THR A 122 -5.93 14.57 -5.36
N HIS A 123 -5.51 13.81 -6.36
CA HIS A 123 -5.08 14.28 -7.68
C HIS A 123 -4.30 15.60 -7.61
N ILE A 124 -3.29 15.64 -6.74
CA ILE A 124 -2.59 16.88 -6.42
C ILE A 124 -1.90 17.45 -7.66
N SER A 125 -2.06 18.76 -7.83
CA SER A 125 -1.40 19.60 -8.82
C SER A 125 -1.41 21.03 -8.32
N ASP A 126 -0.68 21.93 -8.97
CA ASP A 126 -0.71 23.37 -8.62
C ASP A 126 -2.14 23.93 -8.61
N ASN A 127 -3.01 23.41 -9.47
CA ASN A 127 -4.40 23.86 -9.59
C ASN A 127 -5.34 23.26 -8.51
N SER A 128 -4.88 22.31 -7.69
CA SER A 128 -5.69 21.67 -6.64
C SER A 128 -5.13 21.85 -5.23
N LEU A 129 -4.16 22.74 -5.06
CA LEU A 129 -3.55 23.02 -3.75
C LEU A 129 -4.56 23.53 -2.71
N ASP A 130 -5.55 24.31 -3.12
CA ASP A 130 -6.62 24.77 -2.24
C ASP A 130 -7.42 23.59 -1.67
N ARG A 131 -7.58 22.50 -2.43
CA ARG A 131 -8.27 21.29 -1.99
C ARG A 131 -7.47 20.56 -0.92
N MET A 132 -6.16 20.48 -1.09
CA MET A 132 -5.26 19.90 -0.07
C MET A 132 -5.25 20.73 1.22
N GLN A 133 -5.28 22.06 1.12
CA GLN A 133 -5.37 22.95 2.28
C GLN A 133 -6.68 22.77 3.04
N LYS A 134 -7.80 22.68 2.32
CA LYS A 134 -9.13 22.42 2.89
C LYS A 134 -9.20 21.02 3.52
N PHE A 135 -8.63 20.02 2.86
CA PHE A 135 -8.51 18.68 3.42
C PHE A 135 -7.71 18.69 4.73
N LYS A 136 -6.56 19.37 4.72
CA LYS A 136 -5.78 19.56 5.95
C LYS A 136 -6.58 20.24 7.05
N ALA A 137 -7.35 21.27 6.74
CA ALA A 137 -8.20 21.96 7.72
C ALA A 137 -9.26 21.03 8.34
N VAL A 138 -9.82 20.08 7.55
CA VAL A 138 -10.70 19.04 8.09
C VAL A 138 -9.94 18.13 9.05
N VAL A 139 -8.74 17.68 8.68
CA VAL A 139 -7.89 16.84 9.54
C VAL A 139 -7.53 17.56 10.84
N ASP A 140 -7.15 18.83 10.78
CA ASP A 140 -6.81 19.64 11.96
C ASP A 140 -8.03 19.86 12.88
N SER A 141 -9.24 19.94 12.31
CA SER A 141 -10.50 20.07 13.06
C SER A 141 -10.92 18.77 13.74
N VAL A 142 -10.84 17.66 13.01
CA VAL A 142 -11.22 16.32 13.51
C VAL A 142 -10.19 15.78 14.50
N ARG A 143 -8.91 16.06 14.26
CA ARG A 143 -7.77 15.54 15.03
C ARG A 143 -7.76 14.01 15.12
N PRO A 144 -7.79 13.31 13.97
CA PRO A 144 -7.75 11.85 13.97
C PRO A 144 -6.39 11.35 14.45
N ASP A 145 -6.30 10.06 14.77
CA ASP A 145 -5.03 9.40 15.08
C ASP A 145 -4.18 9.21 13.83
N PHE A 146 -4.81 8.99 12.68
CA PHE A 146 -4.15 8.89 11.37
C PHE A 146 -5.14 9.10 10.22
N VAL A 147 -4.59 9.21 9.01
CA VAL A 147 -5.35 9.30 7.76
C VAL A 147 -4.94 8.15 6.84
N LEU A 148 -5.93 7.48 6.22
CA LEU A 148 -5.75 6.54 5.12
C LEU A 148 -6.09 7.25 3.81
N VAL A 149 -5.18 7.22 2.82
CA VAL A 149 -5.42 7.79 1.49
C VAL A 149 -5.37 6.67 0.45
N THR A 150 -6.52 6.36 -0.13
CA THR A 150 -6.70 5.21 -1.01
C THR A 150 -6.43 5.53 -2.48
N GLY A 151 -5.23 6.05 -2.77
CA GLY A 151 -4.69 6.19 -4.12
C GLY A 151 -5.14 7.42 -4.90
N ASP A 152 -4.69 7.50 -6.14
CA ASP A 152 -4.80 8.66 -7.03
C ASP A 152 -4.34 9.94 -6.31
N LEU A 153 -3.11 9.85 -5.80
CA LEU A 153 -2.46 10.86 -4.98
C LEU A 153 -2.03 12.05 -5.83
N VAL A 154 -1.43 11.77 -7.00
CA VAL A 154 -0.98 12.76 -7.97
C VAL A 154 -1.97 12.90 -9.11
N LYS A 155 -1.99 14.07 -9.76
CA LYS A 155 -2.93 14.34 -10.84
C LYS A 155 -2.83 13.33 -11.97
N ASP A 156 -1.62 13.04 -12.43
CA ASP A 156 -1.41 12.09 -13.52
C ASP A 156 0.09 11.80 -13.69
N ALA A 157 0.51 10.56 -13.50
CA ALA A 157 1.83 10.09 -13.89
C ALA A 157 1.78 9.12 -15.08
N LEU A 158 0.58 8.66 -15.49
CA LEU A 158 0.44 7.72 -16.61
C LEU A 158 0.84 8.33 -17.94
N ARG A 159 0.43 9.61 -18.16
CA ARG A 159 0.36 10.28 -19.46
C ARG A 159 1.35 11.40 -19.63
N VAL A 160 2.08 11.74 -18.57
CA VAL A 160 2.98 12.91 -18.57
C VAL A 160 4.45 12.48 -18.60
N PRO A 161 5.36 13.35 -19.09
CA PRO A 161 6.80 13.12 -19.04
C PRO A 161 7.34 13.04 -17.60
N GLU A 162 8.51 12.42 -17.43
CA GLU A 162 9.16 12.25 -16.12
C GLU A 162 9.25 13.54 -15.30
N LYS A 163 9.63 14.65 -15.92
CA LYS A 163 9.79 15.93 -15.22
C LYS A 163 8.49 16.38 -14.56
N GLU A 164 7.36 16.25 -15.26
CA GLU A 164 6.05 16.63 -14.72
C GLU A 164 5.61 15.65 -13.62
N ALA A 165 5.71 14.33 -13.89
CA ALA A 165 5.40 13.32 -12.89
C ALA A 165 6.20 13.51 -11.60
N THR A 166 7.54 13.75 -11.72
CA THR A 166 8.41 14.07 -10.59
C THR A 166 7.90 15.26 -9.78
N SER A 167 7.54 16.35 -10.46
CA SER A 167 7.03 17.55 -9.78
C SER A 167 5.76 17.26 -8.99
N LEU A 168 4.85 16.45 -9.53
CA LEU A 168 3.62 16.06 -8.85
C LEU A 168 3.89 15.19 -7.60
N TYR A 169 4.80 14.23 -7.69
CA TYR A 169 5.19 13.41 -6.53
C TYR A 169 5.88 14.23 -5.43
N GLU A 170 6.79 15.15 -5.79
CA GLU A 170 7.43 16.03 -4.81
C GLU A 170 6.42 17.01 -4.18
N LEU A 171 5.44 17.49 -4.96
CA LEU A 171 4.36 18.31 -4.45
C LEU A 171 3.51 17.53 -3.42
N TYR A 172 3.13 16.29 -3.73
CA TYR A 172 2.39 15.44 -2.80
C TYR A 172 3.15 15.22 -1.49
N LYS A 173 4.44 14.88 -1.56
CA LYS A 173 5.29 14.73 -0.38
C LYS A 173 5.34 16.01 0.46
N THR A 174 5.54 17.15 -0.21
CA THR A 174 5.63 18.45 0.46
C THR A 174 4.34 18.80 1.18
N GLU A 175 3.19 18.60 0.55
CA GLU A 175 1.90 18.93 1.14
C GLU A 175 1.52 17.96 2.27
N THR A 176 1.80 16.66 2.11
CA THR A 176 1.50 15.67 3.16
C THR A 176 2.37 15.82 4.41
N LEU A 177 3.60 16.34 4.30
CA LEU A 177 4.45 16.67 5.46
C LEU A 177 3.88 17.78 6.35
N LYS A 178 2.92 18.57 5.86
CA LYS A 178 2.26 19.64 6.64
C LYS A 178 1.16 19.12 7.57
N PHE A 179 0.75 17.87 7.43
CA PHE A 179 -0.26 17.27 8.29
C PHE A 179 0.32 16.93 9.67
N SER A 180 -0.49 17.12 10.71
CA SER A 180 -0.09 16.89 12.10
C SER A 180 -0.14 15.42 12.53
N VAL A 181 -0.69 14.55 11.68
CA VAL A 181 -0.92 13.13 11.94
C VAL A 181 -0.32 12.25 10.84
N PRO A 182 -0.01 10.98 11.09
CA PRO A 182 0.47 10.06 10.07
C PRO A 182 -0.52 9.91 8.91
N ILE A 183 0.01 9.87 7.68
CA ILE A 183 -0.74 9.57 6.46
C ILE A 183 -0.22 8.26 5.90
N TRP A 184 -1.13 7.30 5.70
CA TRP A 184 -0.87 6.01 5.11
C TRP A 184 -1.44 5.97 3.70
N ASN A 185 -0.60 5.72 2.70
CA ASN A 185 -0.98 5.79 1.30
C ASN A 185 -0.93 4.42 0.63
N VAL A 186 -1.76 4.25 -0.39
CA VAL A 186 -1.61 3.20 -1.40
C VAL A 186 -1.57 3.84 -2.79
N PRO A 187 -0.99 3.18 -3.82
CA PRO A 187 -1.05 3.71 -5.17
C PRO A 187 -2.44 3.56 -5.77
N GLY A 188 -2.82 4.54 -6.61
CA GLY A 188 -3.91 4.46 -7.57
C GLY A 188 -3.41 4.26 -9.01
N ASN A 189 -4.30 4.34 -9.99
CA ASN A 189 -3.90 4.20 -11.38
C ASN A 189 -3.11 5.42 -11.88
N HIS A 190 -3.33 6.60 -11.32
CA HIS A 190 -2.59 7.80 -11.67
C HIS A 190 -1.13 7.77 -11.20
N GLU A 191 -0.77 6.84 -10.34
CA GLU A 191 0.61 6.61 -9.88
C GLU A 191 1.42 5.66 -10.79
N ILE A 192 0.80 5.00 -11.79
CA ILE A 192 1.51 4.07 -12.68
C ILE A 192 2.26 4.86 -13.77
N PHE A 193 3.50 5.20 -13.51
CA PHE A 193 4.27 6.12 -14.35
C PHE A 193 4.50 5.63 -15.77
N GLY A 194 4.12 6.48 -16.72
CA GLY A 194 4.54 6.42 -18.11
C GLY A 194 3.90 5.32 -18.95
N ILE A 195 2.94 4.55 -18.44
CA ILE A 195 2.41 3.38 -19.16
C ILE A 195 1.66 3.77 -20.44
N GLU A 196 0.96 4.89 -20.49
CA GLU A 196 0.35 5.40 -21.70
C GLU A 196 1.41 6.13 -22.57
N ARG A 197 2.32 5.34 -23.15
CA ARG A 197 3.56 5.81 -23.79
C ARG A 197 3.35 6.73 -24.98
N GLU A 198 2.21 6.65 -25.64
CA GLU A 198 1.86 7.55 -26.72
C GLU A 198 1.72 9.01 -26.26
N LEU A 199 1.34 9.23 -25.02
CA LEU A 199 1.18 10.55 -24.39
C LEU A 199 2.40 10.94 -23.58
N SER A 200 2.84 10.08 -22.66
CA SER A 200 3.95 10.35 -21.75
C SER A 200 5.31 10.46 -22.45
N LYS A 201 5.47 9.81 -23.62
CA LYS A 201 6.74 9.65 -24.34
C LYS A 201 7.82 8.92 -23.53
N VAL A 202 7.43 8.19 -22.50
CA VAL A 202 8.32 7.44 -21.61
C VAL A 202 8.58 6.03 -22.19
N SER A 203 9.84 5.59 -22.19
CA SER A 203 10.19 4.22 -22.58
C SER A 203 9.76 3.22 -21.51
N ALA A 204 9.31 2.03 -21.92
CA ALA A 204 9.03 0.94 -20.99
C ALA A 204 10.30 0.43 -20.26
N GLN A 205 11.50 0.75 -20.76
CA GLN A 205 12.80 0.47 -20.12
C GLN A 205 13.24 1.56 -19.15
N HIS A 206 12.44 2.64 -18.99
CA HIS A 206 12.78 3.72 -18.07
C HIS A 206 12.93 3.20 -16.64
N PRO A 207 13.97 3.62 -15.87
CA PRO A 207 14.22 3.10 -14.51
C PRO A 207 13.02 3.24 -13.55
N LEU A 208 12.20 4.30 -13.72
CA LEU A 208 11.03 4.59 -12.91
C LEU A 208 9.71 4.11 -13.51
N TYR A 209 9.73 3.43 -14.66
CA TYR A 209 8.52 2.99 -15.36
C TYR A 209 7.57 2.16 -14.51
N GLY A 210 6.28 2.39 -14.65
CA GLY A 210 5.22 1.67 -13.94
C GLY A 210 5.20 1.99 -12.44
N ARG A 211 5.13 0.97 -11.60
CA ARG A 211 5.07 1.10 -10.13
C ARG A 211 6.38 1.61 -9.50
N LYS A 212 7.50 1.61 -10.25
CA LYS A 212 8.81 1.96 -9.70
C LYS A 212 8.89 3.43 -9.28
N MET A 213 8.15 4.32 -9.97
CA MET A 213 8.13 5.73 -9.58
C MET A 213 7.47 5.91 -8.21
N TYR A 214 6.27 5.34 -7.98
CA TYR A 214 5.64 5.35 -6.66
C TYR A 214 6.61 4.83 -5.60
N ARG A 215 7.20 3.66 -5.81
CA ARG A 215 8.16 3.05 -4.88
C ARG A 215 9.36 3.94 -4.62
N SER A 216 9.82 4.68 -5.63
CA SER A 216 10.95 5.60 -5.49
C SER A 216 10.63 6.80 -4.61
N TYR A 217 9.41 7.33 -4.67
CA TYR A 217 9.04 8.55 -3.96
C TYR A 217 8.34 8.30 -2.63
N LEU A 218 7.47 7.27 -2.55
CA LEU A 218 6.56 7.06 -1.42
C LEU A 218 6.80 5.76 -0.64
N GLY A 219 7.64 4.85 -1.15
CA GLY A 219 7.99 3.61 -0.45
C GLY A 219 7.21 2.39 -0.91
N PRO A 220 7.04 1.38 -0.04
CA PRO A 220 6.36 0.14 -0.39
C PRO A 220 4.92 0.40 -0.82
N ASP A 221 4.50 -0.24 -1.91
CA ASP A 221 3.18 -0.06 -2.51
C ASP A 221 2.11 -1.00 -1.92
N TYR A 222 2.52 -1.91 -1.02
CA TYR A 222 1.66 -2.66 -0.10
C TYR A 222 2.43 -3.00 1.17
N TYR A 223 1.74 -2.97 2.30
CA TYR A 223 2.32 -3.15 3.63
C TYR A 223 1.21 -3.31 4.68
N SER A 224 1.57 -3.48 5.94
CA SER A 224 0.62 -3.54 7.05
C SER A 224 1.12 -2.79 8.28
N PHE A 225 0.19 -2.46 9.18
CA PHE A 225 0.49 -1.91 10.50
C PHE A 225 -0.63 -2.23 11.49
N ASN A 226 -0.36 -2.14 12.80
CA ASN A 226 -1.33 -2.43 13.85
C ASN A 226 -1.68 -1.17 14.64
N TYR A 227 -2.98 -0.94 14.86
CA TYR A 227 -3.46 0.17 15.68
C TYR A 227 -4.77 -0.20 16.39
N GLY A 228 -4.87 0.09 17.69
CA GLY A 228 -6.09 -0.11 18.45
C GLY A 228 -6.64 -1.55 18.45
N GLY A 229 -5.80 -2.56 18.35
CA GLY A 229 -6.20 -3.98 18.28
C GLY A 229 -6.61 -4.45 16.88
N ILE A 230 -6.53 -3.60 15.88
CA ILE A 230 -6.86 -3.90 14.48
C ILE A 230 -5.58 -3.94 13.64
N HIS A 231 -5.53 -4.87 12.70
CA HIS A 231 -4.47 -4.96 11.70
C HIS A 231 -4.93 -4.31 10.40
N PHE A 232 -4.26 -3.23 10.01
CA PHE A 232 -4.53 -2.47 8.79
C PHE A 232 -3.62 -2.96 7.66
N ILE A 233 -4.20 -3.26 6.51
CA ILE A 233 -3.50 -3.83 5.36
C ILE A 233 -3.66 -2.90 4.16
N ALA A 234 -2.56 -2.28 3.76
CA ALA A 234 -2.44 -1.53 2.51
C ALA A 234 -2.29 -2.51 1.35
N LEU A 235 -3.14 -2.43 0.35
CA LEU A 235 -3.05 -3.28 -0.84
C LEU A 235 -2.86 -2.43 -2.10
N ASN A 236 -1.92 -2.83 -2.93
CA ASN A 236 -1.87 -2.35 -4.31
C ASN A 236 -2.86 -3.16 -5.14
N SER A 237 -4.00 -2.56 -5.46
CA SER A 237 -5.11 -3.22 -6.17
C SER A 237 -5.06 -3.09 -7.69
N LEU A 238 -3.89 -2.70 -8.24
CA LEU A 238 -3.70 -2.42 -9.65
C LEU A 238 -2.58 -3.25 -10.25
N ASP A 239 -2.78 -3.67 -11.48
CA ASP A 239 -1.75 -4.18 -12.36
C ASP A 239 -1.90 -3.56 -13.75
N PHE A 240 -0.95 -3.79 -14.64
CA PHE A 240 -1.02 -3.30 -16.00
C PHE A 240 -0.36 -4.27 -16.98
N ASP A 241 -0.91 -4.32 -18.20
CA ASP A 241 -0.31 -5.00 -19.33
C ASP A 241 -0.14 -3.97 -20.46
N ASP A 242 1.08 -3.89 -20.99
CA ASP A 242 1.48 -2.91 -21.98
C ASP A 242 1.15 -1.46 -21.59
N MET A 243 0.12 -0.86 -22.17
CA MET A 243 -0.28 0.54 -21.93
C MET A 243 -1.53 0.70 -21.05
N TRP A 244 -2.09 -0.41 -20.55
CA TRP A 244 -3.40 -0.38 -19.92
C TRP A 244 -3.39 -1.01 -18.54
N TYR A 245 -3.92 -0.28 -17.56
CA TYR A 245 -4.11 -0.81 -16.22
C TYR A 245 -5.43 -1.56 -16.07
N TYR A 246 -5.48 -2.43 -15.10
CA TYR A 246 -6.67 -3.15 -14.65
C TYR A 246 -6.60 -3.42 -13.13
N GLY A 247 -7.76 -3.66 -12.53
CA GLY A 247 -7.86 -4.03 -11.12
C GLY A 247 -7.41 -5.47 -10.90
N SER A 248 -6.33 -5.69 -10.16
CA SER A 248 -5.84 -7.02 -9.80
C SER A 248 -4.83 -6.94 -8.65
N ILE A 249 -4.83 -7.96 -7.80
CA ILE A 249 -3.80 -8.17 -6.78
C ILE A 249 -2.98 -9.38 -7.21
N ASP A 250 -1.72 -9.17 -7.56
CA ASP A 250 -0.84 -10.16 -8.14
C ASP A 250 -0.52 -11.33 -7.18
N SER A 251 0.04 -12.41 -7.72
CA SER A 251 0.31 -13.63 -6.94
C SER A 251 1.38 -13.44 -5.87
N VAL A 252 2.34 -12.53 -6.09
CA VAL A 252 3.39 -12.23 -5.11
C VAL A 252 2.78 -11.55 -3.90
N GLN A 253 1.95 -10.54 -4.13
CA GLN A 253 1.25 -9.82 -3.07
C GLN A 253 0.26 -10.74 -2.33
N ARG A 254 -0.48 -11.63 -3.04
CA ARG A 254 -1.34 -12.62 -2.37
C ARG A 254 -0.55 -13.61 -1.53
N GLY A 255 0.64 -13.99 -1.99
CA GLY A 255 1.57 -14.82 -1.23
C GLY A 255 2.09 -14.13 0.03
N TRP A 256 2.41 -12.85 -0.08
CA TRP A 256 2.78 -11.99 1.05
C TRP A 256 1.62 -11.87 2.04
N LEU A 257 0.41 -11.54 1.57
CA LEU A 257 -0.78 -11.38 2.40
C LEU A 257 -1.08 -12.62 3.26
N LYS A 258 -0.95 -13.83 2.69
CA LYS A 258 -1.08 -15.08 3.46
C LYS A 258 -0.06 -15.20 4.59
N LYS A 259 1.18 -14.79 4.35
CA LYS A 259 2.26 -14.86 5.36
C LYS A 259 2.08 -13.79 6.43
N ASP A 260 1.63 -12.60 6.05
CA ASP A 260 1.37 -11.48 6.97
C ASP A 260 0.25 -11.85 7.95
N LEU A 261 -0.87 -12.34 7.43
CA LEU A 261 -1.99 -12.84 8.24
C LEU A 261 -1.59 -14.03 9.15
N ALA A 262 -0.78 -14.95 8.64
CA ALA A 262 -0.30 -16.09 9.44
C ALA A 262 0.58 -15.68 10.63
N ALA A 263 1.12 -14.46 10.64
CA ALA A 263 1.88 -13.92 11.77
C ALA A 263 0.99 -13.33 12.88
N LEU A 264 -0.33 -13.29 12.69
CA LEU A 264 -1.30 -12.72 13.62
C LEU A 264 -2.09 -13.81 14.37
N PRO A 265 -2.60 -13.51 15.57
CA PRO A 265 -3.65 -14.31 16.18
C PRO A 265 -4.89 -14.40 15.27
N PRO A 266 -5.53 -15.57 15.10
CA PRO A 266 -6.67 -15.74 14.19
C PRO A 266 -7.89 -14.86 14.52
N THR A 267 -7.95 -14.36 15.76
CA THR A 267 -9.02 -13.47 16.24
C THR A 267 -8.76 -11.99 15.95
N THR A 268 -7.60 -11.63 15.41
CA THR A 268 -7.26 -10.24 15.10
C THR A 268 -8.12 -9.74 13.95
N PRO A 269 -8.94 -8.68 14.13
CA PRO A 269 -9.69 -8.10 13.03
C PRO A 269 -8.75 -7.41 12.04
N VAL A 270 -9.08 -7.54 10.74
CA VAL A 270 -8.30 -6.93 9.66
C VAL A 270 -9.14 -5.92 8.90
N ILE A 271 -8.55 -4.77 8.55
CA ILE A 271 -9.12 -3.76 7.67
C ILE A 271 -8.20 -3.60 6.47
N THR A 272 -8.76 -3.66 5.25
CA THR A 272 -7.98 -3.34 4.04
C THR A 272 -8.26 -1.93 3.55
N PHE A 273 -7.24 -1.31 2.95
CA PHE A 273 -7.40 -0.09 2.20
C PHE A 273 -6.60 -0.17 0.89
N GLN A 274 -7.28 0.10 -0.21
CA GLN A 274 -6.76 0.00 -1.57
C GLN A 274 -7.45 1.01 -2.49
N HIS A 275 -6.93 1.24 -3.69
CA HIS A 275 -7.53 2.19 -4.62
C HIS A 275 -8.73 1.60 -5.37
N VAL A 276 -8.49 0.64 -6.26
CA VAL A 276 -9.57 -0.04 -7.00
C VAL A 276 -10.33 -0.97 -6.05
N PRO A 277 -11.67 -0.81 -5.95
CA PRO A 277 -12.47 -1.56 -5.00
C PRO A 277 -12.65 -3.04 -5.38
N PHE A 278 -13.00 -3.86 -4.38
CA PHE A 278 -13.44 -5.24 -4.64
C PHE A 278 -14.85 -5.31 -5.25
N LEU A 279 -15.72 -4.37 -4.91
CA LEU A 279 -17.11 -4.29 -5.37
C LEU A 279 -17.44 -2.85 -5.77
N SER A 280 -18.25 -2.67 -6.82
CA SER A 280 -18.76 -1.36 -7.23
C SER A 280 -20.14 -1.47 -7.85
N GLY A 281 -21.12 -0.77 -7.30
CA GLY A 281 -22.44 -0.58 -7.89
C GLY A 281 -22.42 0.32 -9.14
N GLY A 282 -21.43 1.22 -9.22
CA GLY A 282 -21.25 2.09 -10.38
C GLY A 282 -21.10 1.31 -11.69
N LEU A 283 -20.31 0.21 -11.67
CA LEU A 283 -20.17 -0.67 -12.83
C LEU A 283 -21.46 -1.39 -13.21
N SER A 284 -22.28 -1.78 -12.25
CA SER A 284 -23.58 -2.39 -12.52
C SER A 284 -24.54 -1.42 -13.21
N ILE A 285 -24.38 -0.12 -12.98
CA ILE A 285 -25.18 0.95 -13.62
C ILE A 285 -24.60 1.31 -14.99
N SER A 286 -23.27 1.48 -15.10
CA SER A 286 -22.59 1.92 -16.31
C SER A 286 -22.44 0.84 -17.37
N GLY A 287 -22.50 -0.43 -16.96
CA GLY A 287 -22.28 -1.57 -17.84
C GLY A 287 -20.82 -1.88 -18.11
N TYR A 288 -20.58 -2.86 -18.99
CA TYR A 288 -19.26 -3.40 -19.30
C TYR A 288 -18.95 -3.22 -20.78
N THR A 289 -17.79 -2.63 -21.11
CA THR A 289 -17.34 -2.43 -22.48
C THR A 289 -15.83 -2.55 -22.59
N GLU A 290 -15.34 -3.15 -23.68
CA GLU A 290 -13.92 -3.23 -24.04
C GLU A 290 -13.48 -2.04 -24.91
N THR A 291 -14.41 -1.21 -25.37
CA THR A 291 -14.12 -0.15 -26.36
C THR A 291 -14.56 1.23 -25.87
N GLY A 292 -13.99 2.26 -26.50
CA GLY A 292 -14.32 3.64 -26.22
C GLY A 292 -13.61 4.24 -25.01
N PRO A 293 -13.80 5.55 -24.78
CA PRO A 293 -13.10 6.27 -23.71
C PRO A 293 -13.54 5.85 -22.30
N GLY A 294 -14.75 5.28 -22.16
CA GLY A 294 -15.29 4.79 -20.89
C GLY A 294 -15.19 3.27 -20.74
N ARG A 295 -14.22 2.62 -21.40
CA ARG A 295 -14.08 1.17 -21.30
C ARG A 295 -13.83 0.72 -19.85
N THR A 296 -14.48 -0.36 -19.49
CA THR A 296 -14.45 -0.96 -18.13
C THR A 296 -13.73 -2.29 -18.08
N LEU A 297 -13.38 -2.84 -19.25
CA LEU A 297 -12.71 -4.12 -19.43
C LEU A 297 -11.40 -3.95 -20.18
N GLU A 298 -10.41 -4.76 -19.82
CA GLU A 298 -9.13 -4.90 -20.49
C GLU A 298 -8.79 -6.37 -20.73
N ARG A 299 -7.91 -6.66 -21.70
CA ARG A 299 -7.42 -8.01 -21.93
C ARG A 299 -5.96 -8.13 -21.54
N GLU A 300 -5.70 -8.96 -20.55
CA GLU A 300 -4.36 -9.43 -20.21
C GLU A 300 -4.15 -10.82 -20.82
N LYS A 301 -3.24 -10.96 -21.79
CA LYS A 301 -2.94 -12.26 -22.45
C LYS A 301 -4.20 -13.01 -22.91
N GLY A 302 -5.17 -12.26 -23.44
CA GLY A 302 -6.43 -12.80 -23.91
C GLY A 302 -7.50 -13.01 -22.84
N GLN A 303 -7.20 -12.90 -21.57
CA GLN A 303 -8.17 -12.98 -20.48
C GLN A 303 -8.77 -11.60 -20.16
N LEU A 304 -10.09 -11.57 -19.98
CA LEU A 304 -10.77 -10.34 -19.55
C LEU A 304 -10.44 -9.99 -18.11
N LYS A 305 -10.11 -8.72 -17.89
CA LYS A 305 -9.89 -8.11 -16.60
C LYS A 305 -10.78 -6.88 -16.47
N PHE A 306 -11.24 -6.61 -15.25
CA PHE A 306 -11.96 -5.38 -14.95
C PHE A 306 -10.98 -4.23 -14.70
N ARG A 307 -11.27 -3.05 -15.25
CA ARG A 307 -10.46 -1.85 -14.96
C ARG A 307 -10.76 -1.26 -13.59
N HIS A 308 -12.04 -1.27 -13.21
CA HIS A 308 -12.57 -0.45 -12.13
C HIS A 308 -13.05 -1.26 -10.91
N VAL A 309 -12.83 -2.57 -10.91
CA VAL A 309 -12.91 -3.47 -9.74
C VAL A 309 -11.79 -4.49 -9.81
N VAL A 310 -11.42 -5.06 -8.67
CA VAL A 310 -10.38 -6.09 -8.58
C VAL A 310 -10.89 -7.39 -9.22
N SER A 311 -10.28 -7.79 -10.33
CA SER A 311 -10.72 -8.97 -11.13
C SER A 311 -10.62 -10.29 -10.38
N ASN A 312 -9.70 -10.40 -9.44
CA ASN A 312 -9.51 -11.60 -8.61
C ASN A 312 -9.93 -11.36 -7.14
N ALA A 313 -10.94 -10.52 -6.94
CA ALA A 313 -11.43 -10.15 -5.61
C ALA A 313 -11.80 -11.39 -4.76
N HIS A 314 -12.42 -12.43 -5.36
CA HIS A 314 -12.81 -13.64 -4.65
C HIS A 314 -11.62 -14.38 -4.01
N GLU A 315 -10.46 -14.46 -4.70
CA GLU A 315 -9.25 -15.08 -4.15
C GLU A 315 -8.72 -14.29 -2.94
N VAL A 316 -8.73 -12.95 -3.04
CA VAL A 316 -8.21 -12.06 -2.00
C VAL A 316 -9.14 -12.05 -0.78
N ILE A 317 -10.44 -11.94 -0.99
CA ILE A 317 -11.44 -11.99 0.09
C ILE A 317 -11.37 -13.32 0.83
N THR A 318 -11.18 -14.45 0.11
CA THR A 318 -10.99 -15.77 0.73
C THR A 318 -9.77 -15.80 1.66
N ILE A 319 -8.66 -15.16 1.27
CA ILE A 319 -7.47 -15.05 2.12
C ILE A 319 -7.76 -14.17 3.35
N LEU A 320 -8.37 -13.01 3.16
CA LEU A 320 -8.66 -12.05 4.24
C LEU A 320 -9.62 -12.65 5.29
N ARG A 321 -10.59 -13.43 4.86
CA ARG A 321 -11.60 -14.05 5.74
C ARG A 321 -11.10 -15.23 6.58
N THR A 322 -9.80 -15.52 6.54
CA THR A 322 -9.15 -16.35 7.58
C THR A 322 -9.08 -15.64 8.95
N HIS A 323 -9.39 -14.34 8.96
CA HIS A 323 -9.51 -13.47 10.13
C HIS A 323 -10.88 -12.76 10.10
N PRO A 324 -11.36 -12.17 11.21
CA PRO A 324 -12.48 -11.24 11.17
C PRO A 324 -12.16 -10.08 10.21
N PHE A 325 -12.98 -9.90 9.18
CA PHE A 325 -12.77 -8.91 8.12
C PHE A 325 -13.97 -7.95 8.05
N PRO A 326 -14.08 -6.98 8.98
CA PRO A 326 -15.23 -6.10 9.09
C PRO A 326 -15.31 -5.02 8.01
N LEU A 327 -14.18 -4.54 7.47
CA LEU A 327 -14.17 -3.35 6.63
C LEU A 327 -13.08 -3.41 5.54
N SER A 328 -13.47 -3.01 4.33
CA SER A 328 -12.58 -2.75 3.20
C SER A 328 -12.85 -1.35 2.64
N LEU A 329 -11.81 -0.52 2.54
CA LEU A 329 -11.88 0.87 2.12
C LEU A 329 -11.25 1.06 0.74
N ALA A 330 -11.93 1.81 -0.15
CA ALA A 330 -11.43 2.07 -1.49
C ALA A 330 -11.81 3.47 -2.02
N GLY A 331 -11.18 3.87 -3.13
CA GLY A 331 -11.43 5.11 -3.86
C GLY A 331 -11.90 4.88 -5.29
N HIS A 332 -11.24 5.55 -6.24
CA HIS A 332 -11.33 5.35 -7.69
C HIS A 332 -12.60 5.85 -8.37
N HIS A 333 -13.77 5.59 -7.80
CA HIS A 333 -15.04 5.97 -8.44
C HIS A 333 -15.52 7.39 -8.08
N HIS A 334 -14.78 8.13 -7.26
CA HIS A 334 -15.13 9.48 -6.80
C HIS A 334 -16.54 9.58 -6.21
N SER A 335 -17.11 8.46 -5.79
CA SER A 335 -18.47 8.36 -5.26
C SER A 335 -18.49 7.54 -3.98
N ARG A 336 -19.35 7.94 -3.04
CA ARG A 336 -19.54 7.18 -1.80
C ARG A 336 -20.47 6.00 -2.07
N GLN A 337 -19.95 4.80 -1.85
CA GLN A 337 -20.70 3.57 -2.01
C GLN A 337 -20.48 2.69 -0.78
N LYS A 338 -21.51 1.97 -0.35
CA LYS A 338 -21.45 0.99 0.73
C LYS A 338 -22.12 -0.30 0.31
N PHE A 339 -21.43 -1.40 0.50
CA PHE A 339 -21.95 -2.75 0.25
C PHE A 339 -21.70 -3.61 1.47
N PHE A 340 -22.63 -4.49 1.74
CA PHE A 340 -22.51 -5.51 2.77
C PHE A 340 -22.42 -6.87 2.11
N LEU A 341 -21.45 -7.66 2.51
CA LEU A 341 -21.37 -9.07 2.21
C LEU A 341 -21.53 -9.84 3.52
N GLU A 342 -22.71 -10.41 3.69
CA GLU A 342 -23.00 -11.26 4.83
C GLU A 342 -22.97 -12.72 4.38
N THR A 343 -22.20 -13.52 5.09
CA THR A 343 -22.10 -14.96 4.91
C THR A 343 -22.06 -15.60 6.29
N GLU A 344 -22.17 -16.91 6.37
CA GLU A 344 -22.12 -17.63 7.63
C GLU A 344 -20.89 -17.22 8.47
N GLY A 345 -21.16 -16.66 9.64
CA GLY A 345 -20.15 -16.26 10.63
C GLY A 345 -19.41 -14.96 10.40
N GLN A 346 -19.60 -14.27 9.27
CA GLN A 346 -18.92 -12.98 9.03
C GLN A 346 -19.74 -12.00 8.20
N GLN A 347 -19.69 -10.72 8.59
CA GLN A 347 -20.17 -9.60 7.80
C GLN A 347 -19.01 -8.69 7.45
N THR A 348 -18.89 -8.31 6.17
CA THR A 348 -17.87 -7.38 5.67
C THR A 348 -18.54 -6.19 5.02
N ARG A 349 -18.14 -4.98 5.39
CA ARG A 349 -18.50 -3.75 4.69
C ARG A 349 -17.43 -3.41 3.67
N PHE A 350 -17.84 -3.14 2.43
CA PHE A 350 -16.99 -2.61 1.35
C PHE A 350 -17.42 -1.17 1.10
N GLU A 351 -16.55 -0.22 1.41
CA GLU A 351 -16.87 1.19 1.34
C GLU A 351 -15.93 1.94 0.41
N GLN A 352 -16.49 2.82 -0.40
CA GLN A 352 -15.77 3.76 -1.23
C GLN A 352 -16.07 5.18 -0.76
N THR A 353 -15.08 6.08 -0.90
CA THR A 353 -15.26 7.49 -0.54
C THR A 353 -15.26 8.39 -1.77
N ALA A 354 -15.76 9.62 -1.61
CA ALA A 354 -15.68 10.67 -2.60
C ALA A 354 -14.24 11.18 -2.75
N ALA A 355 -13.94 11.84 -3.87
CA ALA A 355 -12.63 12.40 -4.13
C ALA A 355 -12.38 13.68 -3.31
N VAL A 356 -11.14 13.84 -2.83
CA VAL A 356 -10.68 15.10 -2.20
C VAL A 356 -10.58 16.22 -3.23
N VAL A 357 -10.12 15.93 -4.45
CA VAL A 357 -9.95 16.94 -5.51
C VAL A 357 -11.25 17.62 -5.91
N GLY A 358 -12.38 17.01 -5.66
CA GLY A 358 -13.70 17.50 -6.01
C GLY A 358 -14.40 16.63 -7.04
N PRO A 359 -15.63 16.98 -7.41
CA PRO A 359 -16.39 16.22 -8.38
C PRO A 359 -15.76 16.29 -9.76
N VAL A 360 -15.62 15.16 -10.44
CA VAL A 360 -15.23 15.11 -11.84
C VAL A 360 -16.43 15.55 -12.70
N VAL A 361 -16.17 16.39 -13.69
CA VAL A 361 -17.22 17.08 -14.46
C VAL A 361 -18.16 16.12 -15.21
N ASN A 362 -17.75 14.87 -15.46
CA ASN A 362 -18.43 13.93 -16.36
C ASN A 362 -19.14 12.75 -15.68
N GLU A 363 -19.28 12.74 -14.36
CA GLU A 363 -19.84 11.59 -13.65
C GLU A 363 -21.39 11.54 -13.62
N GLY A 364 -22.06 12.47 -14.28
CA GLY A 364 -23.51 12.44 -14.45
C GLY A 364 -24.29 12.33 -13.13
N ALA A 365 -25.16 11.33 -13.04
CA ALA A 365 -26.00 11.08 -11.87
C ALA A 365 -25.24 10.57 -10.63
N LEU A 366 -23.98 10.14 -10.77
CA LEU A 366 -23.14 9.64 -9.67
C LEU A 366 -22.27 10.73 -9.03
N LYS A 367 -22.44 12.00 -9.45
CA LYS A 367 -21.66 13.12 -8.94
C LYS A 367 -21.82 13.29 -7.43
N MET A 368 -20.71 13.20 -6.69
CA MET A 368 -20.64 13.46 -5.25
C MET A 368 -19.88 14.76 -4.95
N PRO A 369 -20.25 15.50 -3.88
CA PRO A 369 -19.40 16.56 -3.39
C PRO A 369 -18.07 16.00 -2.90
N SER A 370 -17.00 16.79 -3.02
CA SER A 370 -15.71 16.47 -2.41
C SER A 370 -15.83 16.26 -0.91
N GLY A 371 -15.10 15.29 -0.38
CA GLY A 371 -15.13 15.01 1.05
C GLY A 371 -14.31 13.80 1.46
N VAL A 372 -14.35 13.53 2.74
CA VAL A 372 -13.70 12.40 3.40
C VAL A 372 -14.69 11.70 4.32
N VAL A 373 -14.34 10.51 4.78
CA VAL A 373 -15.15 9.79 5.79
C VAL A 373 -14.37 9.68 7.08
N VAL A 374 -14.98 10.07 8.18
CA VAL A 374 -14.42 9.98 9.54
C VAL A 374 -15.01 8.75 10.20
N TYR A 375 -14.16 7.83 10.65
CA TYR A 375 -14.53 6.63 11.40
C TYR A 375 -14.10 6.75 12.85
N GLN A 376 -14.96 6.31 13.76
CA GLN A 376 -14.63 6.10 15.15
C GLN A 376 -14.57 4.60 15.42
N VAL A 377 -13.53 4.19 16.12
CA VAL A 377 -13.38 2.82 16.61
C VAL A 377 -13.45 2.86 18.13
N LYS A 378 -14.29 2.00 18.69
CA LYS A 378 -14.46 1.85 20.14
C LYS A 378 -14.54 0.38 20.49
N ASP A 379 -13.63 -0.10 21.33
CA ASP A 379 -13.58 -1.48 21.80
C ASP A 379 -13.56 -2.53 20.66
N GLY A 380 -12.91 -2.19 19.54
CA GLY A 380 -12.81 -3.00 18.33
C GLY A 380 -13.99 -2.88 17.37
N GLU A 381 -15.07 -2.20 17.74
CA GLU A 381 -16.20 -1.91 16.86
C GLU A 381 -15.96 -0.64 16.05
N ILE A 382 -16.24 -0.71 14.73
CA ILE A 382 -16.08 0.40 13.79
C ILE A 382 -17.45 0.95 13.45
N ASP A 383 -17.66 2.23 13.67
CA ASP A 383 -18.92 2.90 13.34
C ASP A 383 -19.23 2.95 11.83
N GLU A 384 -20.38 3.52 11.46
CA GLU A 384 -20.84 3.64 10.06
C GLU A 384 -20.06 4.68 9.24
N GLY A 385 -19.15 5.42 9.87
CA GLY A 385 -18.41 6.50 9.24
C GLY A 385 -19.27 7.71 8.86
N VAL A 386 -18.80 8.89 9.23
CA VAL A 386 -19.47 10.17 8.96
C VAL A 386 -18.80 10.85 7.78
N PHE A 387 -19.57 11.15 6.72
CA PHE A 387 -19.07 11.92 5.58
C PHE A 387 -18.91 13.39 5.94
N VAL A 388 -17.73 13.94 5.77
CA VAL A 388 -17.40 15.35 5.98
C VAL A 388 -17.06 15.99 4.63
N PRO A 389 -17.90 16.90 4.12
CA PRO A 389 -17.66 17.56 2.85
C PRO A 389 -16.49 18.54 2.95
N ILE A 390 -15.64 18.57 1.93
CA ILE A 390 -14.60 19.59 1.73
C ILE A 390 -15.21 20.70 0.89
N LYS A 391 -15.51 21.85 1.51
CA LYS A 391 -16.19 23.00 0.90
C LYS A 391 -15.22 23.96 0.21
#